data_e2ab2fad0b72f818438c50ccb0ad8e93
#
_entry.id   e2ab2fad0b72f818438c50ccb0ad8e93
#
_cell.length_a   1.000
_cell.length_b   1.000
_cell.length_c   1.000
_cell.angle_alpha   90.00
_cell.angle_beta   90.00
_cell.angle_gamma   90.00
#
_symmetry.space_group_name_H-M   'P 1'
#
loop_
_entity.id
_entity.type
_entity.pdbx_description
1 polymer ?
#
loop_
_entity_poly.entity_id
_entity_poly.type
_entity_poly.pdbx_seq_one_letter_code
_entity_poly.pdbx_strand_id
1 'polypeptide(L)'
;MPELVLYPIAHEPLPTWCGRPGGYELRHSVSGKPFYVWKKPVPRIADWLLECVVYLYPSAQDADAGEAAGGTGFLAFVRSEVNRDYGVVYCVTNSHVIREAGSPVIRVNTKDGGRDVLALEQDDWIHHPDGDDLAVCLVALSNPDYYHYSVIETDMFVTKEFMERQNMGPGDEVFMVGRFGTHEGRQRNTPVVRFGNISMMPWEPIMHGRGLTVESFLVETRSLSGFSGSPVFVYHTPHTPYPSDFPDREQSIWLLGVDWGHLPIFENVKEKNRKDDVPEGWVVESNSGQMAVTPAWKLQELLDTEDLAVGRKQADNELSKRRDDSPIVLDMLPESAKKPRR
;
A
#
# COMPACT_ATOMS: atom_id res chain seq x y z
N MET A 1 20.93 4.86 10.02
CA MET A 1 19.53 4.84 10.50
C MET A 1 18.88 6.11 10.03
N PRO A 2 17.67 6.07 9.50
CA PRO A 2 16.98 7.27 9.08
C PRO A 2 16.68 8.17 10.29
N GLU A 3 16.91 9.46 10.11
CA GLU A 3 16.52 10.49 11.07
C GLU A 3 15.01 10.70 10.97
N LEU A 4 14.31 10.85 12.11
CA LEU A 4 12.90 11.22 12.10
C LEU A 4 12.78 12.65 11.58
N VAL A 5 12.12 12.83 10.46
CA VAL A 5 11.87 14.14 9.86
C VAL A 5 10.37 14.39 9.83
N LEU A 6 9.92 15.42 10.53
CA LEU A 6 8.57 15.95 10.38
C LEU A 6 8.53 16.90 9.19
N TYR A 7 7.64 16.63 8.26
CA TYR A 7 7.44 17.46 7.08
C TYR A 7 6.20 18.32 7.20
N PRO A 8 6.26 19.57 6.74
CA PRO A 8 5.06 20.28 6.37
C PRO A 8 4.44 19.55 5.17
N ILE A 9 3.14 19.32 5.25
CA ILE A 9 2.37 18.85 4.09
C ILE A 9 2.46 19.98 3.08
N ALA A 10 3.09 19.74 1.92
CA ALA A 10 2.98 20.64 0.81
C ALA A 10 1.46 20.77 0.50
N HIS A 11 0.89 21.94 0.76
CA HIS A 11 -0.51 22.25 0.50
C HIS A 11 -0.79 22.37 -1.01
N GLU A 12 -0.60 21.29 -1.75
CA GLU A 12 -1.57 21.00 -2.77
C GLU A 12 -2.67 20.21 -2.05
N PRO A 13 -3.88 20.78 -1.91
CA PRO A 13 -4.99 20.02 -1.39
C PRO A 13 -5.03 18.74 -2.22
N LEU A 14 -5.08 17.58 -1.53
CA LEU A 14 -5.35 16.31 -2.22
C LEU A 14 -6.37 16.65 -3.29
N PRO A 15 -6.09 16.41 -4.57
CA PRO A 15 -7.01 16.83 -5.60
C PRO A 15 -8.34 16.22 -5.18
N THR A 16 -9.21 17.10 -4.66
CA THR A 16 -10.58 16.72 -4.32
C THR A 16 -11.05 16.06 -5.59
N TRP A 17 -11.20 14.76 -5.54
CA TRP A 17 -11.78 14.00 -6.63
C TRP A 17 -13.24 14.42 -6.71
N CYS A 18 -13.42 15.69 -7.07
CA CYS A 18 -14.66 16.28 -7.46
C CYS A 18 -15.00 15.72 -8.84
N GLY A 19 -15.07 14.40 -8.90
CA GLY A 19 -15.91 13.74 -9.85
C GLY A 19 -17.30 14.21 -9.45
N ARG A 20 -17.76 15.33 -10.01
CA ARG A 20 -19.19 15.62 -10.00
C ARG A 20 -19.89 14.30 -10.30
N PRO A 21 -20.86 13.85 -9.48
CA PRO A 21 -21.55 12.59 -9.69
C PRO A 21 -21.91 12.54 -11.16
N GLY A 22 -21.58 11.46 -11.85
CA GLY A 22 -21.62 11.35 -13.30
C GLY A 22 -22.90 11.92 -13.85
N GLY A 23 -22.83 13.18 -14.32
CA GLY A 23 -23.97 13.91 -14.83
C GLY A 23 -24.32 13.31 -16.18
N TYR A 24 -25.58 13.14 -16.44
CA TYR A 24 -26.05 12.90 -17.80
C TYR A 24 -25.68 14.10 -18.66
N GLU A 25 -24.91 13.89 -19.70
CA GLU A 25 -24.74 14.91 -20.72
C GLU A 25 -25.91 14.83 -21.69
N LEU A 26 -26.71 15.88 -21.75
CA LEU A 26 -27.78 15.98 -22.74
C LEU A 26 -27.13 16.15 -24.11
N ARG A 27 -27.25 15.16 -24.98
CA ARG A 27 -26.87 15.25 -26.39
C ARG A 27 -28.11 15.21 -27.25
N HIS A 28 -28.04 15.82 -28.40
CA HIS A 28 -29.08 15.77 -29.40
C HIS A 28 -28.68 14.79 -30.48
N SER A 29 -29.60 13.88 -30.84
CA SER A 29 -29.42 13.01 -32.00
C SER A 29 -29.46 13.84 -33.27
N VAL A 30 -29.03 13.24 -34.37
CA VAL A 30 -29.15 13.87 -35.72
C VAL A 30 -30.61 14.21 -36.04
N SER A 31 -31.58 13.55 -35.42
CA SER A 31 -33.01 13.85 -35.50
C SER A 31 -33.51 14.92 -34.55
N GLY A 32 -32.60 15.58 -33.79
CA GLY A 32 -32.92 16.63 -32.83
C GLY A 32 -33.56 16.18 -31.51
N LYS A 33 -33.77 14.87 -31.33
CA LYS A 33 -34.30 14.35 -30.05
C LYS A 33 -33.22 14.32 -28.98
N PRO A 34 -33.49 14.87 -27.80
CA PRO A 34 -32.55 14.81 -26.69
C PRO A 34 -32.42 13.37 -26.20
N PHE A 35 -31.18 12.93 -25.94
CA PHE A 35 -30.89 11.71 -25.23
C PHE A 35 -29.79 11.95 -24.22
N TYR A 36 -29.87 11.24 -23.10
CA TYR A 36 -28.89 11.34 -22.05
C TYR A 36 -27.78 10.33 -22.28
N VAL A 37 -26.56 10.83 -22.43
CA VAL A 37 -25.38 9.97 -22.43
C VAL A 37 -24.85 9.93 -21.00
N TRP A 38 -24.84 8.74 -20.45
CA TRP A 38 -24.13 8.50 -19.21
C TRP A 38 -22.63 8.71 -19.46
N LYS A 39 -22.05 9.77 -18.93
CA LYS A 39 -20.61 9.82 -18.79
C LYS A 39 -20.25 8.85 -17.68
N LYS A 40 -19.95 7.59 -18.03
CA LYS A 40 -19.18 6.75 -17.12
C LYS A 40 -17.90 7.51 -16.85
N PRO A 41 -17.59 7.92 -15.61
CA PRO A 41 -16.21 8.08 -15.28
C PRO A 41 -15.61 6.70 -15.49
N VAL A 42 -14.81 6.51 -16.51
CA VAL A 42 -13.87 5.38 -16.51
C VAL A 42 -13.09 5.59 -15.22
N PRO A 43 -13.03 4.63 -14.30
CA PRO A 43 -12.28 4.80 -13.08
C PRO A 43 -10.80 4.95 -13.45
N ARG A 44 -10.40 6.17 -13.77
CA ARG A 44 -8.99 6.49 -13.90
C ARG A 44 -8.44 6.55 -12.49
N ILE A 45 -7.48 5.70 -12.21
CA ILE A 45 -6.73 5.77 -10.96
C ILE A 45 -5.97 7.10 -10.94
N ALA A 46 -6.13 7.86 -9.87
CA ALA A 46 -5.45 9.13 -9.70
C ALA A 46 -3.94 8.91 -9.61
N ASP A 47 -3.16 9.82 -10.19
CA ASP A 47 -1.71 9.66 -10.31
C ASP A 47 -1.03 9.53 -8.93
N TRP A 48 -1.54 10.22 -7.90
CA TRP A 48 -1.00 10.13 -6.53
C TRP A 48 -1.08 8.71 -5.94
N LEU A 49 -2.05 7.87 -6.33
CA LEU A 49 -2.13 6.46 -5.92
C LEU A 49 -1.04 5.60 -6.55
N LEU A 50 -0.51 6.01 -7.70
CA LEU A 50 0.66 5.38 -8.30
C LEU A 50 1.95 5.88 -7.64
N GLU A 51 1.97 7.16 -7.29
CA GLU A 51 3.12 7.84 -6.70
C GLU A 51 3.40 7.45 -5.24
N CYS A 52 2.41 6.89 -4.53
CA CYS A 52 2.63 6.37 -3.18
C CYS A 52 3.43 5.06 -3.14
N VAL A 53 3.60 4.39 -4.28
CA VAL A 53 4.25 3.08 -4.37
C VAL A 53 5.75 3.21 -4.59
N VAL A 54 6.50 2.44 -3.80
CA VAL A 54 7.95 2.28 -3.90
C VAL A 54 8.31 0.83 -4.16
N TYR A 55 9.53 0.58 -4.63
CA TYR A 55 10.02 -0.77 -4.88
C TYR A 55 11.16 -1.11 -3.93
N LEU A 56 11.20 -2.37 -3.52
CA LEU A 56 12.15 -2.88 -2.54
C LEU A 56 13.16 -3.81 -3.21
N TYR A 57 14.43 -3.66 -2.82
CA TYR A 57 15.56 -4.33 -3.45
C TYR A 57 16.49 -4.93 -2.41
N PRO A 58 17.25 -6.00 -2.79
CA PRO A 58 18.25 -6.60 -1.90
C PRO A 58 19.45 -5.68 -1.62
N SER A 59 19.83 -4.86 -2.59
CA SER A 59 20.98 -3.96 -2.45
C SER A 59 20.74 -2.61 -3.15
N ALA A 60 21.53 -1.62 -2.77
CA ALA A 60 21.53 -0.31 -3.44
C ALA A 60 21.97 -0.43 -4.92
N GLN A 61 22.83 -1.37 -5.23
CA GLN A 61 23.26 -1.62 -6.61
C GLN A 61 22.12 -2.18 -7.46
N ASP A 62 21.35 -3.16 -6.94
CA ASP A 62 20.18 -3.73 -7.63
C ASP A 62 19.08 -2.67 -7.80
N ALA A 63 18.86 -1.84 -6.78
CA ALA A 63 17.91 -0.74 -6.82
C ALA A 63 18.27 0.29 -7.89
N ASP A 64 19.56 0.65 -8.00
CA ASP A 64 20.04 1.57 -9.03
C ASP A 64 20.00 0.93 -10.42
N ALA A 65 20.34 -0.33 -10.58
CA ALA A 65 20.24 -1.05 -11.84
C ALA A 65 18.77 -1.29 -12.27
N GLY A 66 17.84 -1.34 -11.30
CA GLY A 66 16.44 -1.74 -11.50
C GLY A 66 16.32 -3.23 -11.80
N GLU A 67 17.09 -4.04 -11.09
CA GLU A 67 17.15 -5.49 -11.26
C GLU A 67 16.90 -6.19 -9.91
N ALA A 68 16.35 -7.40 -9.95
CA ALA A 68 16.13 -8.26 -8.76
C ALA A 68 15.25 -7.65 -7.64
N ALA A 69 14.28 -6.79 -7.98
CA ALA A 69 13.37 -6.25 -6.95
C ALA A 69 12.62 -7.38 -6.22
N GLY A 70 12.66 -7.37 -4.89
CA GLY A 70 12.08 -8.40 -4.03
C GLY A 70 10.59 -8.20 -3.74
N GLY A 71 10.08 -6.97 -3.82
CA GLY A 71 8.69 -6.67 -3.50
C GLY A 71 8.27 -5.24 -3.78
N THR A 72 7.06 -4.96 -3.35
CA THR A 72 6.43 -3.64 -3.39
C THR A 72 6.38 -3.07 -1.97
N GLY A 73 6.42 -1.77 -1.84
CA GLY A 73 6.06 -1.03 -0.64
C GLY A 73 5.26 0.21 -1.01
N PHE A 74 4.76 0.89 -0.01
CA PHE A 74 4.09 2.18 -0.19
C PHE A 74 4.37 3.11 0.99
N LEU A 75 4.14 4.39 0.77
CA LEU A 75 4.39 5.41 1.77
C LEU A 75 3.09 5.73 2.53
N ALA A 76 3.12 5.51 3.84
CA ALA A 76 2.05 5.87 4.76
C ALA A 76 2.46 7.10 5.59
N PHE A 77 1.48 7.94 5.92
CA PHE A 77 1.69 9.16 6.65
C PHE A 77 0.86 9.19 7.93
N VAL A 78 1.53 9.38 9.05
CA VAL A 78 0.91 9.57 10.35
C VAL A 78 1.00 11.04 10.72
N ARG A 79 -0.15 11.71 10.82
CA ARG A 79 -0.22 13.13 11.17
C ARG A 79 0.24 13.38 12.59
N SER A 80 0.86 14.55 12.80
CA SER A 80 1.15 15.09 14.13
C SER A 80 -0.15 15.40 14.87
N GLU A 81 -0.19 15.09 16.17
CA GLU A 81 -1.31 15.44 17.05
C GLU A 81 -1.35 16.94 17.38
N VAL A 82 -0.19 17.61 17.29
CA VAL A 82 -0.02 19.02 17.67
C VAL A 82 -0.28 19.96 16.50
N ASN A 83 0.16 19.59 15.32
CA ASN A 83 -0.07 20.37 14.10
C ASN A 83 -0.32 19.42 12.92
N ARG A 84 -1.54 19.42 12.42
CA ARG A 84 -1.98 18.52 11.34
C ARG A 84 -1.31 18.77 9.98
N ASP A 85 -0.61 19.88 9.82
CA ASP A 85 0.18 20.17 8.63
C ASP A 85 1.53 19.43 8.61
N TYR A 86 1.86 18.73 9.70
CA TYR A 86 3.08 17.96 9.87
C TYR A 86 2.77 16.50 10.18
N GLY A 87 3.73 15.64 9.96
CA GLY A 87 3.64 14.24 10.31
C GLY A 87 4.87 13.45 9.92
N VAL A 88 4.78 12.15 10.05
CA VAL A 88 5.87 11.19 9.85
C VAL A 88 5.53 10.27 8.70
N VAL A 89 6.47 10.07 7.78
CA VAL A 89 6.34 9.14 6.66
C VAL A 89 6.98 7.80 7.00
N TYR A 90 6.24 6.74 6.80
CA TYR A 90 6.70 5.36 6.92
C TYR A 90 6.60 4.67 5.55
N CYS A 91 7.61 3.88 5.20
CA CYS A 91 7.46 2.89 4.16
C CYS A 91 6.85 1.62 4.77
N VAL A 92 5.84 1.08 4.12
CA VAL A 92 5.10 -0.12 4.52
C VAL A 92 5.34 -1.21 3.51
N THR A 93 5.57 -2.43 3.97
CA THR A 93 5.65 -3.65 3.14
C THR A 93 5.32 -4.89 3.96
N ASN A 94 5.48 -6.07 3.38
CA ASN A 94 5.39 -7.32 4.12
C ASN A 94 6.68 -7.66 4.85
N SER A 95 6.55 -8.31 6.00
CA SER A 95 7.68 -8.82 6.78
C SER A 95 8.56 -9.78 5.98
N HIS A 96 7.95 -10.65 5.15
CA HIS A 96 8.68 -11.60 4.34
C HIS A 96 9.52 -10.95 3.22
N VAL A 97 9.12 -9.80 2.71
CA VAL A 97 9.92 -9.05 1.72
C VAL A 97 11.25 -8.61 2.33
N ILE A 98 11.23 -8.23 3.61
CA ILE A 98 12.44 -7.81 4.33
C ILE A 98 13.27 -9.01 4.78
N ARG A 99 12.64 -9.98 5.47
CA ARG A 99 13.35 -11.08 6.13
C ARG A 99 13.75 -12.21 5.19
N GLU A 100 12.85 -12.61 4.27
CA GLU A 100 13.04 -13.79 3.44
C GLU A 100 13.55 -13.44 2.04
N ALA A 101 12.93 -12.43 1.41
CA ALA A 101 13.45 -11.92 0.14
C ALA A 101 14.69 -11.03 0.32
N GLY A 102 15.03 -10.67 1.58
CA GLY A 102 16.24 -9.90 1.90
C GLY A 102 16.29 -8.55 1.20
N SER A 103 15.15 -7.84 1.08
CA SER A 103 15.03 -6.63 0.25
C SER A 103 14.70 -5.38 1.08
N PRO A 104 15.62 -4.88 1.92
CA PRO A 104 15.38 -3.74 2.79
C PRO A 104 15.55 -2.38 2.10
N VAL A 105 16.19 -2.33 0.93
CA VAL A 105 16.54 -1.09 0.23
C VAL A 105 15.36 -0.55 -0.55
N ILE A 106 15.05 0.74 -0.40
CA ILE A 106 13.93 1.40 -1.06
C ILE A 106 14.40 2.20 -2.27
N ARG A 107 13.73 2.05 -3.40
CA ARG A 107 13.87 2.93 -4.56
C ARG A 107 12.67 3.86 -4.67
N VAL A 108 12.94 5.17 -4.71
CA VAL A 108 11.95 6.24 -4.81
C VAL A 108 12.11 6.97 -6.15
N ASN A 109 11.03 7.45 -6.73
CA ASN A 109 11.07 8.27 -7.94
C ASN A 109 11.50 9.72 -7.62
N THR A 110 12.12 10.38 -8.59
CA THR A 110 12.51 11.79 -8.51
C THR A 110 11.75 12.64 -9.54
N LYS A 111 11.62 13.94 -9.29
CA LYS A 111 10.85 14.87 -10.14
C LYS A 111 11.44 15.08 -11.53
N ASP A 112 12.72 14.84 -11.70
CA ASP A 112 13.39 14.85 -13.01
C ASP A 112 13.11 13.61 -13.87
N GLY A 113 12.26 12.68 -13.35
CA GLY A 113 11.90 11.44 -14.03
C GLY A 113 12.86 10.28 -13.80
N GLY A 114 13.82 10.47 -12.90
CA GLY A 114 14.78 9.47 -12.46
C GLY A 114 14.33 8.72 -11.19
N ARG A 115 15.33 8.30 -10.43
CA ARG A 115 15.20 7.56 -9.18
C ARG A 115 16.25 7.99 -8.16
N ASP A 116 15.98 7.69 -6.91
CA ASP A 116 16.93 7.73 -5.80
C ASP A 116 16.83 6.46 -4.98
N VAL A 117 17.86 6.12 -4.23
CA VAL A 117 17.99 4.88 -3.48
C VAL A 117 18.23 5.21 -2.00
N LEU A 118 17.33 4.74 -1.17
CA LEU A 118 17.45 4.79 0.28
C LEU A 118 18.05 3.46 0.75
N ALA A 119 19.33 3.46 1.05
CA ALA A 119 20.08 2.29 1.48
C ALA A 119 19.79 1.99 2.95
N LEU A 120 18.79 1.14 3.20
CA LEU A 120 18.38 0.66 4.51
C LEU A 120 18.85 -0.78 4.73
N GLU A 121 19.01 -1.14 5.99
CA GLU A 121 19.33 -2.50 6.44
C GLU A 121 18.08 -3.19 7.00
N GLN A 122 18.11 -4.50 7.16
CA GLN A 122 16.96 -5.25 7.74
C GLN A 122 16.60 -4.77 9.16
N ASP A 123 17.59 -4.36 9.95
CA ASP A 123 17.41 -3.87 11.32
C ASP A 123 16.75 -2.49 11.39
N ASP A 124 16.62 -1.77 10.26
CA ASP A 124 15.89 -0.50 10.21
C ASP A 124 14.38 -0.71 10.10
N TRP A 125 13.93 -1.94 9.87
CA TRP A 125 12.53 -2.30 9.71
C TRP A 125 11.92 -2.84 11.00
N ILE A 126 10.76 -2.33 11.36
CA ILE A 126 9.98 -2.75 12.52
C ILE A 126 8.85 -3.65 12.01
N HIS A 127 8.79 -4.85 12.58
CA HIS A 127 7.83 -5.89 12.20
C HIS A 127 6.64 -5.92 13.16
N HIS A 128 5.49 -6.39 12.67
CA HIS A 128 4.31 -6.53 13.51
C HIS A 128 4.56 -7.47 14.68
N PRO A 129 4.30 -7.05 15.94
CA PRO A 129 4.66 -7.83 17.13
C PRO A 129 3.92 -9.17 17.23
N ASP A 130 2.68 -9.24 16.76
CA ASP A 130 1.84 -10.45 16.81
C ASP A 130 2.10 -11.40 15.64
N GLY A 131 3.05 -11.08 14.76
CA GLY A 131 3.46 -11.94 13.65
C GLY A 131 2.66 -11.77 12.36
N ASP A 132 1.76 -10.79 12.30
CA ASP A 132 1.15 -10.41 11.01
C ASP A 132 2.24 -10.04 10.01
N ASP A 133 2.05 -10.37 8.75
CA ASP A 133 3.07 -10.20 7.71
C ASP A 133 3.21 -8.74 7.26
N LEU A 134 3.54 -7.87 8.20
CA LEU A 134 3.73 -6.44 8.03
C LEU A 134 5.09 -5.99 8.57
N ALA A 135 5.70 -5.06 7.85
CA ALA A 135 6.88 -4.34 8.29
C ALA A 135 6.80 -2.87 7.88
N VAL A 136 7.32 -1.99 8.73
CA VAL A 136 7.42 -0.56 8.47
C VAL A 136 8.82 -0.06 8.76
N CYS A 137 9.28 0.94 8.02
CA CYS A 137 10.45 1.70 8.39
C CYS A 137 10.19 3.20 8.25
N LEU A 138 10.91 3.98 9.03
CA LEU A 138 10.88 5.43 8.95
C LEU A 138 11.62 5.90 7.70
N VAL A 139 11.03 6.81 6.94
CA VAL A 139 11.62 7.32 5.70
C VAL A 139 11.81 8.82 5.76
N ALA A 140 13.04 9.28 5.49
CA ALA A 140 13.37 10.70 5.42
C ALA A 140 13.42 11.17 3.96
N LEU A 141 12.34 11.77 3.46
CA LEU A 141 12.22 12.35 2.13
C LEU A 141 12.26 13.88 2.21
N SER A 142 13.36 14.43 2.71
CA SER A 142 13.48 15.82 3.19
C SER A 142 13.47 16.91 2.12
N ASN A 143 13.51 16.55 0.85
CA ASN A 143 13.50 17.52 -0.23
C ASN A 143 12.26 17.34 -1.13
N PRO A 144 11.17 18.07 -0.86
CA PRO A 144 9.94 17.95 -1.64
C PRO A 144 10.11 18.43 -3.08
N ASP A 145 11.14 19.20 -3.40
CA ASP A 145 11.46 19.64 -4.76
C ASP A 145 12.22 18.58 -5.56
N TYR A 146 12.80 17.60 -4.88
CA TYR A 146 13.59 16.53 -5.49
C TYR A 146 12.80 15.24 -5.68
N TYR A 147 12.10 14.79 -4.63
CA TYR A 147 11.36 13.52 -4.66
C TYR A 147 9.98 13.67 -5.31
N HIS A 148 9.61 12.65 -6.06
CA HIS A 148 8.28 12.52 -6.67
C HIS A 148 7.53 11.36 -6.02
N TYR A 149 6.73 11.68 -5.01
CA TYR A 149 5.97 10.71 -4.24
C TYR A 149 4.66 11.31 -3.72
N SER A 150 3.77 10.44 -3.32
CA SER A 150 2.57 10.72 -2.53
C SER A 150 2.51 9.77 -1.34
N VAL A 151 1.61 10.05 -0.41
CA VAL A 151 1.45 9.26 0.81
C VAL A 151 -0.01 8.85 1.00
N ILE A 152 -0.23 7.74 1.70
CA ILE A 152 -1.54 7.30 2.17
C ILE A 152 -1.65 7.73 3.63
N GLU A 153 -2.61 8.60 3.93
CA GLU A 153 -2.84 9.05 5.30
C GLU A 153 -3.58 8.00 6.12
N THR A 154 -3.30 7.93 7.41
CA THR A 154 -3.92 6.92 8.29
C THR A 154 -5.44 7.09 8.44
N ASP A 155 -5.98 8.28 8.20
CA ASP A 155 -7.43 8.51 8.16
C ASP A 155 -8.11 7.91 6.91
N MET A 156 -7.34 7.46 5.94
CA MET A 156 -7.82 6.65 4.82
C MET A 156 -7.86 5.14 5.12
N PHE A 157 -7.43 4.70 6.27
CA PHE A 157 -7.41 3.28 6.61
C PHE A 157 -8.82 2.78 6.93
N VAL A 158 -9.19 1.66 6.34
CA VAL A 158 -10.41 0.95 6.73
C VAL A 158 -10.25 0.42 8.14
N THR A 159 -11.14 0.82 9.05
CA THR A 159 -11.26 0.23 10.40
C THR A 159 -12.44 -0.74 10.44
N LYS A 160 -12.52 -1.56 11.51
CA LYS A 160 -13.65 -2.49 11.71
C LYS A 160 -14.99 -1.72 11.78
N GLU A 161 -15.01 -0.60 12.50
CA GLU A 161 -16.18 0.25 12.64
C GLU A 161 -16.55 0.94 11.32
N PHE A 162 -15.55 1.35 10.54
CA PHE A 162 -15.79 1.91 9.21
C PHE A 162 -16.40 0.85 8.29
N MET A 163 -15.84 -0.35 8.27
CA MET A 163 -16.32 -1.48 7.47
C MET A 163 -17.79 -1.81 7.77
N GLU A 164 -18.15 -1.91 9.06
CA GLU A 164 -19.54 -2.16 9.50
C GLU A 164 -20.47 -1.01 9.10
N ARG A 165 -20.06 0.23 9.36
CA ARG A 165 -20.86 1.42 9.04
C ARG A 165 -21.11 1.57 7.54
N GLN A 166 -20.13 1.21 6.71
CA GLN A 166 -20.25 1.25 5.25
C GLN A 166 -20.94 0.03 4.66
N ASN A 167 -21.27 -0.97 5.51
CA ASN A 167 -21.84 -2.25 5.08
C ASN A 167 -20.97 -2.90 3.98
N MET A 168 -19.64 -2.84 4.16
CA MET A 168 -18.69 -3.44 3.22
C MET A 168 -18.84 -4.97 3.21
N GLY A 169 -18.76 -5.57 2.04
CA GLY A 169 -18.96 -6.99 1.91
C GLY A 169 -18.39 -7.60 0.63
N PRO A 170 -18.56 -8.92 0.47
CA PRO A 170 -18.18 -9.61 -0.75
C PRO A 170 -18.88 -8.99 -1.97
N GLY A 171 -18.10 -8.76 -3.01
CA GLY A 171 -18.55 -8.09 -4.23
C GLY A 171 -18.14 -6.61 -4.32
N ASP A 172 -17.73 -5.96 -3.22
CA ASP A 172 -17.23 -4.61 -3.28
C ASP A 172 -15.96 -4.52 -4.13
N GLU A 173 -15.89 -3.48 -4.94
CA GLU A 173 -14.82 -3.29 -5.91
C GLU A 173 -13.54 -2.83 -5.22
N VAL A 174 -12.43 -3.45 -5.61
CA VAL A 174 -11.10 -3.12 -5.11
C VAL A 174 -10.12 -2.97 -6.25
N PHE A 175 -9.03 -2.26 -5.98
CA PHE A 175 -7.85 -2.28 -6.83
C PHE A 175 -6.59 -2.31 -5.97
N MET A 176 -5.51 -2.85 -6.51
CA MET A 176 -4.18 -2.77 -5.94
C MET A 176 -3.22 -2.05 -6.87
N VAL A 177 -2.21 -1.45 -6.30
CA VAL A 177 -1.14 -0.77 -7.04
C VAL A 177 0.19 -1.37 -6.62
N GLY A 178 0.97 -1.87 -7.57
CA GLY A 178 2.22 -2.51 -7.20
C GLY A 178 3.13 -2.80 -8.37
N ARG A 179 4.22 -3.50 -8.08
CA ARG A 179 5.22 -3.89 -9.06
C ARG A 179 4.75 -5.11 -9.86
N PHE A 180 4.86 -5.05 -11.17
CA PHE A 180 4.67 -6.21 -12.02
C PHE A 180 5.98 -6.98 -12.18
N GLY A 181 6.03 -8.22 -11.73
CA GLY A 181 7.25 -9.02 -11.55
C GLY A 181 8.18 -9.16 -12.75
N THR A 182 7.68 -8.97 -13.98
CA THR A 182 8.46 -9.04 -15.21
C THR A 182 8.82 -7.69 -15.80
N HIS A 183 8.40 -6.58 -15.15
CA HIS A 183 8.64 -5.22 -15.66
C HIS A 183 8.84 -4.25 -14.50
N GLU A 184 10.08 -4.08 -14.08
CA GLU A 184 10.44 -3.30 -12.88
C GLU A 184 10.63 -1.80 -13.15
N GLY A 185 10.76 -1.42 -14.42
CA GLY A 185 11.16 -0.07 -14.79
C GLY A 185 12.63 0.21 -14.44
N ARG A 186 13.51 0.29 -15.43
CA ARG A 186 14.94 0.51 -15.18
C ARG A 186 15.28 1.92 -14.72
N GLN A 187 14.56 2.92 -15.24
CA GLN A 187 14.85 4.33 -14.93
C GLN A 187 14.12 4.81 -13.67
N ARG A 188 12.92 4.31 -13.44
CA ARG A 188 12.06 4.70 -12.32
C ARG A 188 11.06 3.60 -11.99
N ASN A 189 10.40 3.68 -10.85
CA ASN A 189 9.27 2.82 -10.50
C ASN A 189 8.10 3.12 -11.44
N THR A 190 7.53 2.05 -12.02
CA THR A 190 6.39 2.12 -12.93
C THR A 190 5.30 1.17 -12.46
N PRO A 191 4.55 1.53 -11.40
CA PRO A 191 3.53 0.65 -10.83
C PRO A 191 2.42 0.35 -11.84
N VAL A 192 1.86 -0.84 -11.71
CA VAL A 192 0.67 -1.26 -12.45
C VAL A 192 -0.52 -1.36 -11.51
N VAL A 193 -1.72 -1.20 -12.06
CA VAL A 193 -2.98 -1.33 -11.32
C VAL A 193 -3.65 -2.63 -11.70
N ARG A 194 -4.18 -3.35 -10.71
CA ARG A 194 -5.04 -4.50 -10.90
C ARG A 194 -6.36 -4.29 -10.19
N PHE A 195 -7.43 -4.68 -10.84
CA PHE A 195 -8.79 -4.57 -10.32
C PHE A 195 -9.32 -5.93 -9.89
N GLY A 196 -10.20 -5.94 -8.91
CA GLY A 196 -10.84 -7.13 -8.38
C GLY A 196 -12.01 -6.79 -7.47
N ASN A 197 -12.47 -7.80 -6.73
CA ASN A 197 -13.57 -7.65 -5.79
C ASN A 197 -13.25 -8.38 -4.47
N ILE A 198 -13.76 -7.90 -3.35
CA ILE A 198 -13.72 -8.66 -2.10
C ILE A 198 -14.47 -9.97 -2.32
N SER A 199 -13.82 -11.10 -2.12
CA SER A 199 -14.41 -12.43 -2.22
C SER A 199 -14.75 -13.03 -0.84
N MET A 200 -13.97 -12.65 0.20
CA MET A 200 -14.20 -13.10 1.58
C MET A 200 -13.80 -12.02 2.57
N MET A 201 -14.67 -11.81 3.56
CA MET A 201 -14.38 -10.93 4.69
C MET A 201 -13.52 -11.63 5.74
N PRO A 202 -12.77 -10.90 6.57
CA PRO A 202 -11.87 -11.47 7.60
C PRO A 202 -12.62 -11.89 8.87
N TRP A 203 -13.74 -12.61 8.72
CA TRP A 203 -14.56 -13.07 9.87
C TRP A 203 -13.89 -14.17 10.66
N GLU A 204 -13.13 -15.02 9.96
CA GLU A 204 -12.33 -16.08 10.57
C GLU A 204 -10.89 -15.98 10.03
N PRO A 205 -9.88 -16.12 10.91
CA PRO A 205 -8.50 -16.10 10.47
C PRO A 205 -8.20 -17.26 9.52
N ILE A 206 -7.40 -16.98 8.50
CA ILE A 206 -6.95 -17.99 7.53
C ILE A 206 -5.53 -18.43 7.82
N MET A 207 -5.19 -19.64 7.39
CA MET A 207 -3.83 -20.13 7.55
C MET A 207 -2.89 -19.46 6.54
N HIS A 208 -1.91 -18.74 7.05
CA HIS A 208 -0.79 -18.26 6.27
C HIS A 208 0.16 -19.42 5.94
N GLY A 209 0.83 -19.37 4.79
CA GLY A 209 1.73 -20.44 4.33
C GLY A 209 2.87 -20.82 5.27
N ARG A 210 3.06 -20.07 6.37
CA ARG A 210 4.04 -20.33 7.45
C ARG A 210 3.45 -21.00 8.68
N GLY A 211 2.23 -21.50 8.60
CA GLY A 211 1.54 -22.12 9.72
C GLY A 211 0.99 -21.16 10.77
N LEU A 212 1.01 -19.87 10.51
CA LEU A 212 0.34 -18.86 11.31
C LEU A 212 -1.10 -18.66 10.82
N THR A 213 -1.99 -18.36 11.74
CA THR A 213 -3.38 -18.03 11.44
C THR A 213 -3.55 -16.52 11.57
N VAL A 214 -3.94 -15.86 10.49
CA VAL A 214 -3.97 -14.38 10.39
C VAL A 214 -5.34 -13.89 9.94
N GLU A 215 -5.76 -12.73 10.46
CA GLU A 215 -6.91 -11.99 9.90
C GLU A 215 -6.57 -11.57 8.46
N SER A 216 -7.42 -11.94 7.49
CA SER A 216 -7.18 -11.58 6.11
C SER A 216 -8.47 -11.48 5.31
N PHE A 217 -8.58 -10.45 4.47
CA PHE A 217 -9.53 -10.48 3.37
C PHE A 217 -9.02 -11.44 2.29
N LEU A 218 -9.96 -12.06 1.55
CA LEU A 218 -9.64 -12.60 0.23
C LEU A 218 -10.23 -11.70 -0.83
N VAL A 219 -9.44 -11.47 -1.85
CA VAL A 219 -9.79 -10.63 -2.99
C VAL A 219 -9.60 -11.42 -4.27
N GLU A 220 -10.64 -11.48 -5.09
CA GLU A 220 -10.53 -12.07 -6.42
C GLU A 220 -9.79 -11.12 -7.35
N THR A 221 -8.52 -11.38 -7.53
CA THR A 221 -7.63 -10.70 -8.47
C THR A 221 -6.40 -11.54 -8.74
N ARG A 222 -5.73 -11.30 -9.85
CA ARG A 222 -4.47 -11.99 -10.13
C ARG A 222 -3.31 -11.29 -9.44
N SER A 223 -3.03 -11.65 -8.18
CA SER A 223 -1.75 -11.34 -7.56
C SER A 223 -0.68 -12.29 -8.12
N LEU A 224 0.50 -11.77 -8.39
CA LEU A 224 1.64 -12.49 -8.92
C LEU A 224 2.86 -12.14 -8.05
N SER A 225 3.94 -12.89 -8.20
CA SER A 225 5.21 -12.57 -7.55
C SER A 225 5.62 -11.11 -7.82
N GLY A 226 6.02 -10.41 -6.77
CA GLY A 226 6.41 -9.00 -6.81
C GLY A 226 5.34 -8.01 -6.35
N PHE A 227 4.08 -8.43 -6.21
CA PHE A 227 3.03 -7.59 -5.64
C PHE A 227 3.02 -7.60 -4.11
N SER A 228 3.67 -8.54 -3.45
CA SER A 228 3.77 -8.55 -1.98
C SER A 228 4.17 -7.18 -1.44
N GLY A 229 3.42 -6.65 -0.46
CA GLY A 229 3.55 -5.32 0.10
C GLY A 229 2.78 -4.22 -0.65
N SER A 230 2.02 -4.57 -1.70
CA SER A 230 1.19 -3.61 -2.44
C SER A 230 0.01 -3.11 -1.61
N PRO A 231 -0.30 -1.81 -1.64
CA PRO A 231 -1.53 -1.29 -1.07
C PRO A 231 -2.74 -1.76 -1.88
N VAL A 232 -3.76 -2.20 -1.17
CA VAL A 232 -5.05 -2.62 -1.72
C VAL A 232 -6.10 -1.63 -1.27
N PHE A 233 -6.82 -1.06 -2.22
CA PHE A 233 -7.83 -0.05 -1.97
C PHE A 233 -9.22 -0.60 -2.27
N VAL A 234 -10.17 -0.26 -1.42
CA VAL A 234 -11.59 -0.37 -1.72
C VAL A 234 -12.10 0.97 -2.21
N TYR A 235 -12.99 0.96 -3.18
CA TYR A 235 -13.56 2.19 -3.69
C TYR A 235 -15.07 2.05 -3.92
N HIS A 236 -15.77 3.15 -3.64
CA HIS A 236 -17.19 3.20 -3.88
C HIS A 236 -17.49 3.69 -5.28
N THR A 237 -18.33 2.96 -5.97
CA THR A 237 -18.87 3.39 -7.26
C THR A 237 -20.23 4.08 -7.06
N PRO A 238 -20.74 4.81 -8.05
CA PRO A 238 -22.09 5.37 -8.01
C PRO A 238 -23.21 4.35 -7.82
N HIS A 239 -22.89 3.08 -7.99
CA HIS A 239 -23.85 1.96 -7.83
C HIS A 239 -23.75 1.27 -6.47
N THR A 240 -22.72 1.57 -5.67
CA THR A 240 -22.63 1.04 -4.31
C THR A 240 -23.73 1.67 -3.47
N PRO A 241 -24.61 0.87 -2.82
CA PRO A 241 -25.65 1.41 -1.96
C PRO A 241 -24.99 2.12 -0.76
N TYR A 242 -25.15 3.43 -0.69
CA TYR A 242 -24.72 4.19 0.48
C TYR A 242 -25.83 4.23 1.53
N PRO A 243 -25.51 4.16 2.82
CA PRO A 243 -26.40 4.63 3.87
C PRO A 243 -26.73 6.10 3.63
N SER A 244 -28.02 6.47 3.77
CA SER A 244 -28.54 7.81 3.45
C SER A 244 -27.93 8.96 4.28
N ASP A 245 -27.20 8.62 5.34
CA ASP A 245 -26.74 9.52 6.39
C ASP A 245 -25.28 9.97 6.24
N PHE A 246 -24.67 9.72 5.08
CA PHE A 246 -23.27 10.11 4.83
C PHE A 246 -23.20 11.54 4.29
N PRO A 247 -22.74 12.51 5.09
CA PRO A 247 -22.69 13.92 4.68
C PRO A 247 -21.60 14.21 3.66
N ASP A 248 -20.52 13.41 3.61
CA ASP A 248 -19.34 13.71 2.79
C ASP A 248 -19.06 12.61 1.74
N ARG A 249 -19.53 12.88 0.53
CA ARG A 249 -19.18 12.09 -0.69
C ARG A 249 -17.80 12.48 -1.27
N GLU A 250 -16.97 13.15 -0.51
CA GLU A 250 -15.71 13.68 -1.04
C GLU A 250 -14.62 12.61 -1.14
N GLN A 251 -14.60 11.65 -0.23
CA GLN A 251 -13.65 10.54 -0.27
C GLN A 251 -14.34 9.26 -0.72
N SER A 252 -13.87 8.70 -1.83
CA SER A 252 -14.44 7.47 -2.41
C SER A 252 -13.47 6.31 -2.43
N ILE A 253 -12.28 6.46 -1.85
CA ILE A 253 -11.19 5.47 -1.87
C ILE A 253 -10.61 5.36 -0.46
N TRP A 254 -10.44 4.12 0.03
CA TRP A 254 -9.83 3.83 1.33
C TRP A 254 -8.85 2.67 1.20
N LEU A 255 -7.81 2.65 2.01
CA LEU A 255 -6.88 1.55 2.12
C LEU A 255 -7.59 0.37 2.81
N LEU A 256 -7.87 -0.69 2.07
CA LEU A 256 -8.40 -1.95 2.60
C LEU A 256 -7.34 -2.69 3.41
N GLY A 257 -6.09 -2.70 2.92
CA GLY A 257 -4.97 -3.38 3.54
C GLY A 257 -3.77 -3.55 2.63
N VAL A 258 -2.95 -4.54 2.94
CA VAL A 258 -1.67 -4.84 2.29
C VAL A 258 -1.70 -6.25 1.71
N ASP A 259 -1.44 -6.38 0.41
CA ASP A 259 -1.29 -7.69 -0.26
C ASP A 259 -0.11 -8.45 0.35
N TRP A 260 -0.36 -9.65 0.89
CA TRP A 260 0.72 -10.51 1.37
C TRP A 260 0.99 -11.72 0.47
N GLY A 261 0.16 -11.94 -0.54
CA GLY A 261 0.41 -12.97 -1.54
C GLY A 261 -0.86 -13.57 -2.13
N HIS A 262 -0.66 -14.47 -3.07
CA HIS A 262 -1.74 -15.26 -3.65
C HIS A 262 -1.87 -16.61 -2.95
N LEU A 263 -3.09 -17.14 -2.95
CA LEU A 263 -3.35 -18.49 -2.46
C LEU A 263 -3.20 -19.49 -3.62
N PRO A 264 -2.18 -20.35 -3.58
CA PRO A 264 -2.00 -21.34 -4.64
C PRO A 264 -3.03 -22.47 -4.54
N ILE A 265 -3.39 -23.04 -5.68
CA ILE A 265 -4.03 -24.34 -5.78
C ILE A 265 -3.08 -25.35 -6.40
N PHE A 266 -3.13 -26.58 -5.91
CA PHE A 266 -2.31 -27.65 -6.39
C PHE A 266 -3.15 -28.66 -7.16
N GLU A 267 -2.89 -28.79 -8.45
CA GLU A 267 -3.60 -29.71 -9.33
C GLU A 267 -2.73 -30.92 -9.68
N ASN A 268 -3.31 -32.11 -9.59
CA ASN A 268 -2.61 -33.31 -9.99
C ASN A 268 -2.39 -33.30 -11.52
N VAL A 269 -1.17 -33.59 -11.92
CA VAL A 269 -0.84 -33.78 -13.34
C VAL A 269 -1.52 -35.04 -13.85
N LYS A 270 -2.39 -34.91 -14.86
CA LYS A 270 -3.04 -36.03 -15.52
C LYS A 270 -2.49 -36.18 -16.93
N GLU A 271 -2.09 -37.41 -17.25
CA GLU A 271 -1.71 -37.76 -18.61
C GLU A 271 -2.91 -37.66 -19.55
N LYS A 272 -2.78 -36.92 -20.65
CA LYS A 272 -3.83 -36.79 -21.66
C LYS A 272 -3.73 -37.86 -22.76
N ASN A 273 -2.53 -38.36 -23.02
CA ASN A 273 -2.27 -39.43 -23.99
C ASN A 273 -1.13 -40.32 -23.47
N ARG A 274 -1.44 -41.56 -23.13
CA ARG A 274 -0.54 -42.55 -22.59
C ARG A 274 0.68 -42.87 -23.48
N LYS A 275 1.72 -42.06 -23.43
CA LYS A 275 2.98 -42.39 -24.06
C LYS A 275 4.19 -42.35 -23.13
N ASP A 276 4.12 -41.55 -22.06
CA ASP A 276 5.16 -41.47 -21.05
C ASP A 276 4.51 -41.42 -19.67
N ASP A 277 4.96 -42.27 -18.75
CA ASP A 277 4.45 -42.29 -17.37
C ASP A 277 4.79 -41.01 -16.65
N VAL A 278 3.79 -40.21 -16.33
CA VAL A 278 3.93 -39.13 -15.37
C VAL A 278 4.10 -39.77 -14.00
N PRO A 279 5.19 -39.53 -13.25
CA PRO A 279 5.37 -40.09 -11.92
C PRO A 279 4.17 -39.77 -11.03
N GLU A 280 3.72 -40.80 -10.28
CA GLU A 280 2.62 -40.67 -9.34
C GLU A 280 2.98 -39.61 -8.27
N GLY A 281 2.04 -38.66 -8.00
CA GLY A 281 2.24 -37.59 -7.01
C GLY A 281 2.77 -36.29 -7.58
N TRP A 282 2.93 -36.13 -8.88
CA TRP A 282 3.25 -34.85 -9.47
C TRP A 282 2.05 -33.90 -9.42
N VAL A 283 2.31 -32.71 -8.89
CA VAL A 283 1.33 -31.59 -8.82
C VAL A 283 1.88 -30.37 -9.53
N VAL A 284 0.98 -29.61 -10.10
CA VAL A 284 1.28 -28.26 -10.64
C VAL A 284 0.65 -27.25 -9.70
N GLU A 285 1.46 -26.33 -9.24
CA GLU A 285 0.97 -25.15 -8.55
C GLU A 285 0.37 -24.18 -9.57
N SER A 286 -0.86 -23.77 -9.36
CA SER A 286 -1.52 -22.76 -10.16
C SER A 286 -2.08 -21.63 -9.30
N ASN A 287 -2.22 -20.45 -9.89
CA ASN A 287 -2.78 -19.30 -9.21
C ASN A 287 -4.31 -19.45 -9.15
N SER A 288 -4.86 -19.48 -7.94
CA SER A 288 -6.32 -19.59 -7.72
C SER A 288 -7.12 -18.38 -8.19
N GLY A 289 -6.45 -17.25 -8.47
CA GLY A 289 -7.11 -15.96 -8.65
C GLY A 289 -7.48 -15.27 -7.34
N GLN A 290 -7.14 -15.89 -6.18
CA GLN A 290 -7.37 -15.30 -4.87
C GLN A 290 -6.10 -14.69 -4.32
N MET A 291 -6.20 -13.45 -3.93
CA MET A 291 -5.19 -12.66 -3.23
C MET A 291 -5.59 -12.52 -1.77
N ALA A 292 -4.65 -12.62 -0.88
CA ALA A 292 -4.88 -12.45 0.53
C ALA A 292 -4.32 -11.09 0.99
N VAL A 293 -5.12 -10.37 1.78
CA VAL A 293 -4.85 -8.98 2.17
C VAL A 293 -4.89 -8.85 3.68
N THR A 294 -3.77 -8.47 4.28
CA THR A 294 -3.72 -8.08 5.70
C THR A 294 -4.49 -6.79 5.88
N PRO A 295 -5.50 -6.74 6.77
CA PRO A 295 -6.36 -5.57 6.93
C PRO A 295 -5.60 -4.31 7.36
N ALA A 296 -6.07 -3.14 6.92
CA ALA A 296 -5.43 -1.85 7.25
C ALA A 296 -5.40 -1.55 8.76
N TRP A 297 -6.36 -2.04 9.54
CA TRP A 297 -6.32 -1.89 11.00
C TRP A 297 -5.14 -2.64 11.64
N LYS A 298 -4.63 -3.72 11.03
CA LYS A 298 -3.40 -4.39 11.49
C LYS A 298 -2.16 -3.52 11.24
N LEU A 299 -2.15 -2.79 10.14
CA LEU A 299 -1.12 -1.77 9.91
C LEU A 299 -1.24 -0.63 10.93
N GLN A 300 -2.47 -0.20 11.27
CA GLN A 300 -2.67 0.80 12.32
C GLN A 300 -2.16 0.30 13.67
N GLU A 301 -2.45 -0.96 14.05
CA GLU A 301 -1.92 -1.59 15.27
C GLU A 301 -0.39 -1.55 15.31
N LEU A 302 0.29 -1.85 14.20
CA LEU A 302 1.74 -1.76 14.09
C LEU A 302 2.24 -0.31 14.27
N LEU A 303 1.62 0.64 13.59
CA LEU A 303 2.00 2.06 13.68
C LEU A 303 1.77 2.63 15.09
N ASP A 304 0.82 2.10 15.84
CA ASP A 304 0.50 2.54 17.20
C ASP A 304 1.29 1.83 18.30
N THR A 305 2.22 0.94 17.93
CA THR A 305 3.14 0.33 18.90
C THR A 305 3.93 1.39 19.66
N GLU A 306 4.30 1.09 20.91
CA GLU A 306 4.98 2.03 21.80
C GLU A 306 6.29 2.54 21.18
N ASP A 307 7.06 1.66 20.54
CA ASP A 307 8.33 1.99 19.90
C ASP A 307 8.19 3.09 18.84
N LEU A 308 7.14 3.03 18.02
CA LEU A 308 6.87 4.04 16.98
C LEU A 308 6.17 5.28 17.57
N ALA A 309 5.27 5.10 18.53
CA ALA A 309 4.53 6.20 19.15
C ALA A 309 5.42 7.13 19.97
N VAL A 310 6.42 6.60 20.69
CA VAL A 310 7.37 7.40 21.47
C VAL A 310 8.12 8.39 20.58
N GLY A 311 8.59 7.94 19.41
CA GLY A 311 9.28 8.80 18.47
C GLY A 311 8.40 9.93 17.93
N ARG A 312 7.16 9.62 17.56
CA ARG A 312 6.20 10.64 17.12
C ARG A 312 5.89 11.66 18.21
N LYS A 313 5.71 11.21 19.47
CA LYS A 313 5.51 12.12 20.61
C LYS A 313 6.71 13.02 20.89
N GLN A 314 7.92 12.52 20.71
CA GLN A 314 9.12 13.35 20.81
C GLN A 314 9.15 14.42 19.72
N ALA A 315 8.83 14.04 18.47
CA ALA A 315 8.71 14.97 17.35
C ALA A 315 7.65 16.05 17.60
N ASP A 316 6.48 15.67 18.10
CA ASP A 316 5.39 16.60 18.46
C ASP A 316 5.81 17.56 19.57
N ASN A 317 6.54 17.09 20.57
CA ASN A 317 7.09 17.94 21.61
C ASN A 317 8.10 18.97 21.07
N GLU A 318 8.94 18.59 20.13
CA GLU A 318 9.86 19.52 19.50
C GLU A 318 9.12 20.51 18.58
N LEU A 319 8.12 20.03 17.83
CA LEU A 319 7.27 20.88 17.00
C LEU A 319 6.58 21.97 17.83
N SER A 320 6.05 21.62 19.01
CA SER A 320 5.39 22.55 19.94
C SER A 320 6.28 23.69 20.43
N LYS A 321 7.60 23.47 20.46
CA LYS A 321 8.59 24.45 20.95
C LYS A 321 9.06 25.39 19.86
N ARG A 322 8.85 25.05 18.58
CA ARG A 322 9.34 25.81 17.44
C ARG A 322 8.48 27.02 17.12
N ARG A 323 9.13 28.01 16.51
CA ARG A 323 8.52 29.23 15.99
C ARG A 323 8.70 29.40 14.48
N ASP A 324 9.33 28.44 13.83
CA ASP A 324 9.60 28.40 12.38
C ASP A 324 9.10 27.10 11.74
N ASP A 325 8.89 27.13 10.43
CA ASP A 325 8.37 26.03 9.64
C ASP A 325 9.47 25.09 9.09
N SER A 326 10.67 25.13 9.66
CA SER A 326 11.77 24.26 9.22
C SER A 326 11.48 22.79 9.56
N PRO A 327 11.90 21.81 8.74
CA PRO A 327 11.77 20.39 9.06
C PRO A 327 12.43 20.05 10.41
N ILE A 328 11.78 19.18 11.18
CA ILE A 328 12.33 18.65 12.44
C ILE A 328 13.08 17.37 12.12
N VAL A 329 14.36 17.37 12.45
CA VAL A 329 15.21 16.17 12.34
C VAL A 329 15.51 15.68 13.75
N LEU A 330 15.09 14.47 14.07
CA LEU A 330 15.34 13.82 15.37
C LEU A 330 16.15 12.55 15.17
N ASP A 331 17.19 12.40 16.00
CA ASP A 331 17.96 11.17 16.09
C ASP A 331 17.16 10.14 16.93
N MET A 332 16.50 9.20 16.25
CA MET A 332 15.63 8.19 16.81
C MET A 332 16.35 6.93 17.29
N LEU A 333 17.65 7.02 17.59
CA LEU A 333 18.36 5.88 18.18
C LEU A 333 17.72 5.50 19.54
N PRO A 334 17.15 4.30 19.70
CA PRO A 334 16.81 3.80 21.01
C PRO A 334 18.09 3.77 21.87
N GLU A 335 18.00 4.08 23.15
CA GLU A 335 19.17 4.13 24.05
C GLU A 335 20.01 2.84 24.05
N SER A 336 19.39 1.71 23.72
CA SER A 336 20.06 0.42 23.53
C SER A 336 21.03 0.36 22.36
N ALA A 337 20.84 1.18 21.33
CA ALA A 337 21.69 1.25 20.13
C ALA A 337 22.86 2.26 20.28
N LYS A 338 22.84 3.10 21.32
CA LYS A 338 23.89 4.09 21.61
C LYS A 338 25.15 3.51 22.24
N LYS A 339 25.22 2.18 22.45
CA LYS A 339 26.46 1.56 22.95
C LYS A 339 27.48 1.44 21.82
N PRO A 340 28.72 1.93 22.02
CA PRO A 340 29.77 1.79 21.00
C PRO A 340 30.02 0.30 20.74
N ARG A 341 29.93 -0.12 19.48
CA ARG A 341 30.41 -1.43 19.04
C ARG A 341 31.91 -1.51 19.37
N ARG A 342 32.28 -2.40 20.30
CA ARG A 342 33.68 -2.75 20.60
C ARG A 342 34.20 -3.75 19.57
#